data_d137c336a921255f7ae460e205721491
#
_entry.id   d137c336a921255f7ae460e205721491
#
_cell.length_a   1.000
_cell.length_b   1.000
_cell.length_c   1.000
_cell.angle_alpha   90.00
_cell.angle_beta   90.00
_cell.angle_gamma   90.00
#
_symmetry.space_group_name_H-M   'P 1'
#
loop_
_entity.id
_entity.type
_entity.pdbx_description
1 polymer ?
#
loop_
_entity_poly.entity_id
_entity_poly.type
_entity_poly.pdbx_seq_one_letter_code
_entity_poly.pdbx_strand_id
1 'polypeptide(L)'
;MLGCLCYGGGDWLMMYGDPSYNGTLKWLTTGTAAIAEWRYNLAMILAFPGIILYGIALFAVGGCIRNHKEQKIYHYLNAFGLTPWIALHLFYIMILALFAWMNGNGYASESLPVCEGLFSQLSWFIPISEALMLPVFLYWFYLQIRGKTVFPRWMAFTNVLVIFALLKGISLLMPFGAFPPRLHKRLDEREHGDLVWHHPLFRSRYK
;
A
#
# COMPACT_ATOMS: atom_id res chain seq x y z
N MET A 1 0.21 16.97 -3.38
CA MET A 1 1.47 16.66 -2.66
C MET A 1 1.20 16.09 -1.26
N LEU A 2 0.45 16.76 -0.37
CA LEU A 2 0.18 16.26 0.98
C LEU A 2 -0.48 14.86 0.97
N GLY A 3 -1.48 14.62 0.11
CA GLY A 3 -2.13 13.31 -0.02
C GLY A 3 -1.17 12.19 -0.41
N CYS A 4 -0.23 12.46 -1.32
CA CYS A 4 0.79 11.48 -1.72
C CYS A 4 1.77 11.18 -0.57
N LEU A 5 2.12 12.19 0.24
CA LEU A 5 3.00 12.01 1.41
C LEU A 5 2.29 11.19 2.50
N CYS A 6 1.03 11.48 2.77
CA CYS A 6 0.24 10.71 3.74
C CYS A 6 0.04 9.26 3.29
N TYR A 7 -0.32 9.06 2.01
CA TYR A 7 -0.54 7.76 1.42
C TYR A 7 0.76 6.94 1.40
N GLY A 8 1.82 7.47 0.79
CA GLY A 8 3.11 6.78 0.72
C GLY A 8 3.78 6.59 2.08
N GLY A 9 3.59 7.51 3.02
CA GLY A 9 4.06 7.37 4.40
C GLY A 9 3.33 6.25 5.15
N GLY A 10 2.02 6.12 4.94
CA GLY A 10 1.21 5.01 5.47
C GLY A 10 1.69 3.66 4.95
N ASP A 11 1.85 3.54 3.63
CA ASP A 11 2.37 2.33 3.00
C ASP A 11 3.77 1.96 3.52
N TRP A 12 4.65 2.96 3.61
CA TRP A 12 6.02 2.73 4.08
C TRP A 12 6.09 2.25 5.52
N LEU A 13 5.21 2.71 6.40
CA LEU A 13 5.12 2.24 7.79
C LEU A 13 4.77 0.76 7.88
N MET A 14 4.13 0.20 6.86
CA MET A 14 3.61 -1.17 6.84
C MET A 14 4.37 -2.14 5.93
N MET A 15 5.28 -1.64 5.08
CA MET A 15 6.00 -2.45 4.07
C MET A 15 7.15 -3.31 4.63
N TYR A 16 6.97 -3.91 5.79
CA TYR A 16 7.92 -4.89 6.33
C TYR A 16 7.29 -6.28 6.31
N GLY A 17 7.10 -6.82 5.11
CA GLY A 17 6.61 -8.18 4.94
C GLY A 17 7.69 -9.21 5.23
N ASP A 18 7.30 -10.36 5.76
CA ASP A 18 8.17 -11.53 5.84
C ASP A 18 8.26 -12.17 4.44
N PRO A 19 9.44 -12.17 3.79
CA PRO A 19 9.59 -12.74 2.45
C PRO A 19 9.40 -14.26 2.42
N SER A 20 9.44 -14.95 3.56
CA SER A 20 9.23 -16.39 3.67
C SER A 20 7.73 -16.76 3.63
N TYR A 21 6.84 -15.83 3.88
CA TYR A 21 5.41 -16.08 3.88
C TYR A 21 4.81 -16.06 2.45
N ASN A 22 4.11 -17.11 2.07
CA ASN A 22 3.55 -17.29 0.72
C ASN A 22 2.05 -17.02 0.59
N GLY A 23 1.40 -16.49 1.63
CA GLY A 23 -0.02 -16.14 1.59
C GLY A 23 -0.34 -14.92 0.72
N THR A 24 -1.63 -14.71 0.47
CA THR A 24 -2.14 -13.61 -0.39
C THR A 24 -1.93 -12.23 0.19
N LEU A 25 -1.88 -12.11 1.53
CA LEU A 25 -1.68 -10.86 2.26
C LEU A 25 -0.24 -10.62 2.72
N LYS A 26 0.73 -11.36 2.17
CA LYS A 26 2.11 -11.32 2.67
C LYS A 26 2.73 -9.92 2.78
N TRP A 27 2.36 -9.00 1.95
CA TRP A 27 2.88 -7.63 2.03
C TRP A 27 2.04 -6.68 2.91
N LEU A 28 0.87 -7.10 3.36
CA LEU A 28 0.02 -6.29 4.22
C LEU A 28 0.02 -6.79 5.67
N THR A 29 0.15 -8.09 5.89
CA THR A 29 -0.07 -8.70 7.20
C THR A 29 1.16 -9.36 7.80
N THR A 30 2.04 -9.97 7.00
CA THR A 30 3.17 -10.73 7.54
C THR A 30 4.24 -9.88 8.21
N GLY A 31 4.46 -8.67 7.72
CA GLY A 31 5.29 -7.70 8.42
C GLY A 31 4.61 -7.07 9.64
N THR A 32 3.27 -6.99 9.63
CA THR A 32 2.53 -6.31 10.70
C THR A 32 2.49 -7.11 12.00
N ALA A 33 2.59 -8.43 11.97
CA ALA A 33 2.66 -9.24 13.19
C ALA A 33 3.93 -8.95 14.02
N ALA A 34 5.02 -8.55 13.37
CA ALA A 34 6.29 -8.20 14.02
C ALA A 34 6.45 -6.68 14.27
N ILE A 35 5.51 -5.86 13.80
CA ILE A 35 5.58 -4.40 13.91
C ILE A 35 4.85 -3.94 15.17
N ALA A 36 5.41 -2.94 15.85
CA ALA A 36 4.76 -2.32 17.00
C ALA A 36 3.39 -1.74 16.62
N GLU A 37 2.38 -1.96 17.46
CA GLU A 37 0.99 -1.59 17.23
C GLU A 37 0.77 -0.14 16.80
N TRP A 38 1.53 0.80 17.36
CA TRP A 38 1.42 2.21 17.01
C TRP A 38 1.71 2.49 15.52
N ARG A 39 2.53 1.66 14.85
CA ARG A 39 2.92 1.90 13.45
C ARG A 39 1.76 1.67 12.49
N TYR A 40 1.02 0.56 12.63
CA TYR A 40 -0.14 0.34 11.77
C TYR A 40 -1.32 1.22 12.17
N ASN A 41 -1.48 1.59 13.44
CA ASN A 41 -2.45 2.60 13.83
C ASN A 41 -2.15 3.95 13.16
N LEU A 42 -0.89 4.39 13.18
CA LEU A 42 -0.46 5.60 12.48
C LEU A 42 -0.62 5.47 10.95
N ALA A 43 -0.28 4.31 10.38
CA ALA A 43 -0.45 4.05 8.95
C ALA A 43 -1.92 4.18 8.53
N MET A 44 -2.85 3.61 9.29
CA MET A 44 -4.29 3.75 9.03
C MET A 44 -4.78 5.20 9.15
N ILE A 45 -4.33 5.92 10.19
CA ILE A 45 -4.64 7.34 10.38
C ILE A 45 -4.14 8.20 9.23
N LEU A 46 -2.98 7.89 8.66
CA LEU A 46 -2.42 8.60 7.50
C LEU A 46 -3.08 8.19 6.19
N ALA A 47 -3.39 6.90 6.01
CA ALA A 47 -3.95 6.37 4.78
C ALA A 47 -5.35 6.94 4.50
N PHE A 48 -6.21 7.04 5.50
CA PHE A 48 -7.58 7.50 5.32
C PHE A 48 -7.68 8.91 4.73
N PRO A 49 -7.10 9.97 5.35
CA PRO A 49 -7.08 11.29 4.74
C PRO A 49 -6.22 11.33 3.47
N GLY A 50 -5.17 10.52 3.38
CA GLY A 50 -4.31 10.41 2.20
C GLY A 50 -5.09 10.01 0.95
N ILE A 51 -5.95 8.99 1.04
CA ILE A 51 -6.82 8.53 -0.05
C ILE A 51 -7.78 9.63 -0.50
N ILE A 52 -8.43 10.31 0.44
CA ILE A 52 -9.37 11.40 0.13
C ILE A 52 -8.64 12.56 -0.56
N LEU A 53 -7.51 13.00 -0.01
CA LEU A 53 -6.71 14.09 -0.59
C LEU A 53 -6.15 13.71 -1.97
N TYR A 54 -5.77 12.45 -2.17
CA TYR A 54 -5.35 11.94 -3.47
C TYR A 54 -6.49 12.00 -4.49
N GLY A 55 -7.70 11.59 -4.09
CA GLY A 55 -8.89 11.68 -4.91
C GLY A 55 -9.21 13.12 -5.31
N ILE A 56 -9.19 14.06 -4.37
CA ILE A 56 -9.39 15.49 -4.63
C ILE A 56 -8.33 16.01 -5.61
N ALA A 57 -7.07 15.60 -5.45
CA ALA A 57 -5.98 16.00 -6.34
C ALA A 57 -6.20 15.51 -7.77
N LEU A 58 -6.66 14.27 -7.97
CA LEU A 58 -6.98 13.75 -9.30
C LEU A 58 -8.12 14.53 -9.98
N PHE A 59 -9.14 14.95 -9.24
CA PHE A 59 -10.17 15.83 -9.78
C PHE A 59 -9.63 17.21 -10.11
N ALA A 60 -8.81 17.80 -9.23
CA ALA A 60 -8.21 19.12 -9.43
C ALA A 60 -7.29 19.16 -10.67
N VAL A 61 -6.58 18.09 -10.96
CA VAL A 61 -5.73 17.94 -12.16
C VAL A 61 -6.55 18.11 -13.44
N GLY A 62 -7.83 17.74 -13.45
CA GLY A 62 -8.73 18.01 -14.57
C GLY A 62 -8.81 19.48 -14.96
N GLY A 63 -8.66 20.41 -13.99
CA GLY A 63 -8.59 21.86 -14.27
C GLY A 63 -7.36 22.30 -15.10
N CYS A 64 -6.35 21.44 -15.21
CA CYS A 64 -5.16 21.67 -16.04
C CYS A 64 -5.36 21.31 -17.52
N ILE A 65 -6.54 20.81 -17.90
CA ILE A 65 -6.87 20.46 -19.28
C ILE A 65 -7.43 21.72 -19.99
N ARG A 66 -6.83 22.07 -21.13
CA ARG A 66 -7.16 23.32 -21.85
C ARG A 66 -8.54 23.31 -22.52
N ASN A 67 -9.01 22.16 -22.94
CA ASN A 67 -10.27 22.01 -23.67
C ASN A 67 -11.37 21.49 -22.75
N HIS A 68 -12.48 22.21 -22.69
CA HIS A 68 -13.61 21.88 -21.81
C HIS A 68 -14.24 20.51 -22.11
N LYS A 69 -14.33 20.10 -23.39
CA LYS A 69 -14.86 18.78 -23.77
C LYS A 69 -13.97 17.66 -23.23
N GLU A 70 -12.66 17.80 -23.34
CA GLU A 70 -11.69 16.82 -22.86
C GLU A 70 -11.62 16.81 -21.33
N GLN A 71 -11.74 17.98 -20.70
CA GLN A 71 -11.88 18.09 -19.24
C GLN A 71 -13.09 17.31 -18.75
N LYS A 72 -14.25 17.46 -19.41
CA LYS A 72 -15.47 16.74 -19.04
C LYS A 72 -15.32 15.22 -19.18
N ILE A 73 -14.69 14.76 -20.27
CA ILE A 73 -14.37 13.33 -20.45
C ILE A 73 -13.47 12.82 -19.31
N TYR A 74 -12.41 13.56 -19.00
CA TYR A 74 -11.50 13.21 -17.91
C TYR A 74 -12.23 13.13 -16.55
N HIS A 75 -13.11 14.07 -16.25
CA HIS A 75 -13.88 14.04 -15.00
C HIS A 75 -14.81 12.83 -14.92
N TYR A 76 -15.47 12.44 -16.02
CA TYR A 76 -16.28 11.21 -16.03
C TYR A 76 -15.43 9.96 -15.80
N LEU A 77 -14.33 9.83 -16.56
CA LEU A 77 -13.41 8.70 -16.39
C LEU A 77 -12.89 8.65 -14.95
N ASN A 78 -12.51 9.80 -14.38
CA ASN A 78 -12.02 9.88 -13.02
C ASN A 78 -13.08 9.50 -11.98
N ALA A 79 -14.32 9.94 -12.15
CA ALA A 79 -15.41 9.55 -11.26
C ALA A 79 -15.64 8.02 -11.25
N PHE A 80 -15.65 7.39 -12.43
CA PHE A 80 -15.81 5.95 -12.57
C PHE A 80 -14.62 5.16 -12.05
N GLY A 81 -13.39 5.64 -12.29
CA GLY A 81 -12.19 4.94 -11.87
C GLY A 81 -11.86 5.16 -10.40
N LEU A 82 -12.00 6.38 -9.90
CA LEU A 82 -11.60 6.75 -8.55
C LEU A 82 -12.51 6.13 -7.47
N THR A 83 -13.81 6.05 -7.72
CA THR A 83 -14.77 5.50 -6.74
C THR A 83 -14.41 4.08 -6.31
N PRO A 84 -14.27 3.10 -7.24
CA PRO A 84 -13.85 1.75 -6.86
C PRO A 84 -12.42 1.71 -6.32
N TRP A 85 -11.53 2.58 -6.78
CA TRP A 85 -10.17 2.68 -6.26
C TRP A 85 -10.14 3.12 -4.79
N ILE A 86 -10.94 4.12 -4.41
CA ILE A 86 -11.10 4.54 -3.00
C ILE A 86 -11.70 3.39 -2.18
N ALA A 87 -12.74 2.74 -2.68
CA ALA A 87 -13.38 1.62 -1.98
C ALA A 87 -12.39 0.46 -1.74
N LEU A 88 -11.53 0.15 -2.71
CA LEU A 88 -10.47 -0.83 -2.57
C LEU A 88 -9.52 -0.50 -1.42
N HIS A 89 -9.07 0.76 -1.33
CA HIS A 89 -8.16 1.18 -0.27
C HIS A 89 -8.81 1.17 1.11
N LEU A 90 -10.09 1.57 1.20
CA LEU A 90 -10.84 1.45 2.45
C LEU A 90 -10.99 -0.01 2.88
N PHE A 91 -11.18 -0.92 1.92
CA PHE A 91 -11.21 -2.35 2.19
C PHE A 91 -9.88 -2.86 2.77
N TYR A 92 -8.74 -2.45 2.19
CA TYR A 92 -7.43 -2.78 2.76
C TYR A 92 -7.26 -2.24 4.18
N ILE A 93 -7.65 -1.00 4.44
CA ILE A 93 -7.59 -0.39 5.77
C ILE A 93 -8.44 -1.19 6.77
N MET A 94 -9.63 -1.64 6.38
CA MET A 94 -10.49 -2.45 7.23
C MET A 94 -9.87 -3.81 7.56
N ILE A 95 -9.24 -4.48 6.59
CA ILE A 95 -8.53 -5.75 6.84
C ILE A 95 -7.38 -5.56 7.83
N LEU A 96 -6.61 -4.49 7.67
CA LEU A 96 -5.51 -4.17 8.59
C LEU A 96 -6.00 -3.87 10.00
N ALA A 97 -7.07 -3.09 10.11
CA ALA A 97 -7.68 -2.80 11.39
C ALA A 97 -8.20 -4.07 12.09
N LEU A 98 -8.84 -4.98 11.32
CA LEU A 98 -9.28 -6.27 11.83
C LEU A 98 -8.10 -7.12 12.28
N PHE A 99 -7.05 -7.21 11.48
CA PHE A 99 -5.84 -7.95 11.83
C PHE A 99 -5.19 -7.43 13.10
N ALA A 100 -5.03 -6.11 13.22
CA ALA A 100 -4.47 -5.46 14.40
C ALA A 100 -5.32 -5.72 15.65
N TRP A 101 -6.64 -5.57 15.52
CA TRP A 101 -7.58 -5.81 16.61
C TRP A 101 -7.53 -7.27 17.10
N MET A 102 -7.54 -8.23 16.20
CA MET A 102 -7.47 -9.66 16.55
C MET A 102 -6.19 -10.00 17.31
N ASN A 103 -5.04 -9.49 16.84
CA ASN A 103 -3.76 -9.71 17.53
C ASN A 103 -3.74 -9.08 18.93
N GLY A 104 -4.32 -7.90 19.11
CA GLY A 104 -4.38 -7.21 20.41
C GLY A 104 -5.38 -7.81 21.39
N ASN A 105 -6.33 -8.64 20.95
CA ASN A 105 -7.42 -9.18 21.76
C ASN A 105 -7.34 -10.71 21.99
N GLY A 106 -6.19 -11.32 21.75
CA GLY A 106 -5.96 -12.75 22.06
C GLY A 106 -6.33 -13.72 20.91
N TYR A 107 -6.65 -13.21 19.73
CA TYR A 107 -6.98 -14.01 18.53
C TYR A 107 -5.82 -14.05 17.51
N ALA A 108 -4.59 -14.00 18.01
CA ALA A 108 -3.41 -13.92 17.14
C ALA A 108 -3.26 -15.13 16.20
N SER A 109 -3.62 -16.34 16.67
CA SER A 109 -3.56 -17.57 15.87
C SER A 109 -4.55 -17.59 14.71
N GLU A 110 -5.71 -16.94 14.88
CA GLU A 110 -6.79 -16.88 13.90
C GLU A 110 -6.72 -15.65 13.00
N SER A 111 -5.97 -14.62 13.40
CA SER A 111 -5.94 -13.32 12.73
C SER A 111 -5.59 -13.40 11.26
N LEU A 112 -4.52 -14.13 10.92
CA LEU A 112 -4.07 -14.26 9.54
C LEU A 112 -5.03 -15.11 8.68
N PRO A 113 -5.45 -16.32 9.10
CA PRO A 113 -6.42 -17.11 8.34
C PRO A 113 -7.75 -16.38 8.09
N VAL A 114 -8.26 -15.64 9.08
CA VAL A 114 -9.51 -14.89 8.94
C VAL A 114 -9.34 -13.74 7.95
N CYS A 115 -8.26 -12.96 8.06
CA CYS A 115 -7.99 -11.85 7.15
C CYS A 115 -7.74 -12.33 5.72
N GLU A 116 -7.01 -13.44 5.53
CA GLU A 116 -6.80 -14.03 4.22
C GLU A 116 -8.08 -14.62 3.61
N GLY A 117 -8.91 -15.27 4.42
CA GLY A 117 -10.21 -15.76 3.98
C GLY A 117 -11.12 -14.64 3.50
N LEU A 118 -11.22 -13.55 4.27
CA LEU A 118 -11.98 -12.36 3.88
C LEU A 118 -11.42 -11.71 2.61
N PHE A 119 -10.10 -11.55 2.53
CA PHE A 119 -9.44 -10.99 1.36
C PHE A 119 -9.68 -11.85 0.11
N SER A 120 -9.56 -13.16 0.23
CA SER A 120 -9.80 -14.09 -0.88
C SER A 120 -11.23 -13.98 -1.44
N GLN A 121 -12.22 -13.84 -0.58
CA GLN A 121 -13.63 -13.66 -0.99
C GLN A 121 -13.86 -12.36 -1.77
N LEU A 122 -13.10 -11.32 -1.48
CA LEU A 122 -13.27 -9.98 -2.06
C LEU A 122 -12.18 -9.62 -3.09
N SER A 123 -11.21 -10.50 -3.32
CA SER A 123 -10.05 -10.22 -4.20
C SER A 123 -10.43 -9.93 -5.66
N TRP A 124 -11.59 -10.39 -6.12
CA TRP A 124 -12.13 -10.07 -7.46
C TRP A 124 -12.33 -8.57 -7.68
N PHE A 125 -12.49 -7.80 -6.61
CA PHE A 125 -12.67 -6.35 -6.68
C PHE A 125 -11.39 -5.62 -7.12
N ILE A 126 -10.21 -6.19 -6.86
CA ILE A 126 -8.91 -5.60 -7.19
C ILE A 126 -8.77 -5.39 -8.71
N PRO A 127 -8.82 -6.44 -9.55
CA PRO A 127 -8.64 -6.27 -10.99
C PRO A 127 -9.73 -5.39 -11.61
N ILE A 128 -10.94 -5.37 -11.06
CA ILE A 128 -11.99 -4.48 -11.54
C ILE A 128 -11.64 -3.01 -11.22
N SER A 129 -11.20 -2.71 -10.01
CA SER A 129 -10.80 -1.36 -9.62
C SER A 129 -9.62 -0.85 -10.45
N GLU A 130 -8.63 -1.71 -10.69
CA GLU A 130 -7.49 -1.40 -11.56
C GLU A 130 -7.91 -1.16 -13.01
N ALA A 131 -8.76 -2.02 -13.56
CA ALA A 131 -9.27 -1.90 -14.92
C ALA A 131 -10.09 -0.62 -15.12
N LEU A 132 -10.85 -0.18 -14.13
CA LEU A 132 -11.62 1.07 -14.18
C LEU A 132 -10.74 2.31 -13.98
N MET A 133 -9.63 2.19 -13.25
CA MET A 133 -8.69 3.30 -13.05
C MET A 133 -7.73 3.47 -14.23
N LEU A 134 -7.39 2.40 -14.94
CA LEU A 134 -6.47 2.42 -16.08
C LEU A 134 -6.86 3.46 -17.17
N PRO A 135 -8.11 3.59 -17.63
CA PRO A 135 -8.51 4.60 -18.60
C PRO A 135 -8.21 6.04 -18.16
N VAL A 136 -8.28 6.34 -16.85
CA VAL A 136 -7.95 7.67 -16.32
C VAL A 136 -6.49 8.01 -16.61
N PHE A 137 -5.57 7.10 -16.26
CA PHE A 137 -4.14 7.30 -16.48
C PHE A 137 -3.76 7.31 -17.96
N LEU A 138 -4.36 6.44 -18.77
CA LEU A 138 -4.15 6.41 -20.23
C LEU A 138 -4.64 7.69 -20.88
N TYR A 139 -5.81 8.18 -20.49
CA TYR A 139 -6.36 9.40 -21.05
C TYR A 139 -5.54 10.63 -20.62
N TRP A 140 -5.11 10.69 -19.36
CA TRP A 140 -4.21 11.73 -18.88
C TRP A 140 -2.89 11.74 -19.65
N PHE A 141 -2.28 10.57 -19.88
CA PHE A 141 -1.07 10.41 -20.67
C PHE A 141 -1.26 10.92 -22.10
N TYR A 142 -2.36 10.51 -22.74
CA TYR A 142 -2.74 11.00 -24.07
C TYR A 142 -2.84 12.52 -24.13
N LEU A 143 -3.53 13.14 -23.19
CA LEU A 143 -3.70 14.59 -23.12
C LEU A 143 -2.36 15.33 -22.97
N GLN A 144 -1.45 14.79 -22.16
CA GLN A 144 -0.11 15.36 -21.97
C GLN A 144 0.73 15.28 -23.25
N ILE A 145 0.84 14.12 -23.89
CA ILE A 145 1.60 13.93 -25.13
C ILE A 145 1.05 14.84 -26.23
N ARG A 146 -0.25 14.98 -26.31
CA ARG A 146 -0.91 15.84 -27.32
C ARG A 146 -0.82 17.33 -27.00
N GLY A 147 -0.20 17.71 -25.87
CA GLY A 147 -0.07 19.10 -25.44
C GLY A 147 -1.41 19.77 -25.11
N LYS A 148 -2.41 18.99 -24.71
CA LYS A 148 -3.76 19.45 -24.37
C LYS A 148 -3.91 19.87 -22.91
N THR A 149 -2.84 19.82 -22.15
CA THR A 149 -2.74 20.28 -20.75
C THR A 149 -1.89 21.55 -20.68
N VAL A 150 -1.92 22.22 -19.52
CA VAL A 150 -1.03 23.36 -19.22
C VAL A 150 0.43 22.91 -19.00
N PHE A 151 0.66 21.64 -18.77
CA PHE A 151 1.97 21.06 -18.55
C PHE A 151 2.74 20.83 -19.86
N PRO A 152 4.08 20.93 -19.84
CA PRO A 152 4.90 20.60 -20.98
C PRO A 152 4.79 19.09 -21.32
N ARG A 153 4.91 18.76 -22.61
CA ARG A 153 4.69 17.37 -23.11
C ARG A 153 5.61 16.34 -22.47
N TRP A 154 6.85 16.71 -22.11
CA TRP A 154 7.79 15.80 -21.47
C TRP A 154 7.28 15.27 -20.10
N MET A 155 6.39 16.01 -19.42
CA MET A 155 5.78 15.53 -18.18
C MET A 155 4.88 14.29 -18.39
N ALA A 156 4.57 13.90 -19.62
CA ALA A 156 3.92 12.61 -19.87
C ALA A 156 4.76 11.43 -19.35
N PHE A 157 6.09 11.57 -19.33
CA PHE A 157 6.98 10.53 -18.79
C PHE A 157 6.91 10.40 -17.26
N THR A 158 6.33 11.37 -16.56
CA THR A 158 6.05 11.26 -15.12
C THR A 158 4.68 10.62 -14.82
N ASN A 159 3.99 10.16 -15.85
CA ASN A 159 2.74 9.42 -15.69
C ASN A 159 2.98 8.12 -14.92
N VAL A 160 2.06 7.79 -14.01
CA VAL A 160 2.16 6.61 -13.16
C VAL A 160 2.37 5.31 -13.96
N LEU A 161 1.76 5.19 -15.14
CA LEU A 161 1.92 4.00 -16.01
C LEU A 161 3.35 3.88 -16.55
N VAL A 162 3.95 5.02 -16.94
CA VAL A 162 5.33 5.05 -17.42
C VAL A 162 6.29 4.70 -16.30
N ILE A 163 6.12 5.32 -15.12
CA ILE A 163 6.94 5.04 -13.94
C ILE A 163 6.81 3.57 -13.54
N PHE A 164 5.58 3.03 -13.51
CA PHE A 164 5.35 1.62 -13.20
C PHE A 164 6.03 0.69 -14.20
N ALA A 165 5.91 0.97 -15.51
CA ALA A 165 6.58 0.19 -16.55
C ALA A 165 8.11 0.25 -16.44
N LEU A 166 8.67 1.42 -16.13
CA LEU A 166 10.11 1.58 -15.88
C LEU A 166 10.57 0.79 -14.65
N LEU A 167 9.88 0.92 -13.53
CA LEU A 167 10.22 0.19 -12.31
C LEU A 167 10.13 -1.32 -12.52
N LYS A 168 9.10 -1.78 -13.24
CA LYS A 168 8.94 -3.18 -13.59
C LYS A 168 10.06 -3.66 -14.51
N GLY A 169 10.42 -2.85 -15.52
CA GLY A 169 11.55 -3.13 -16.42
C GLY A 169 12.88 -3.23 -15.66
N ILE A 170 13.15 -2.27 -14.75
CA ILE A 170 14.34 -2.30 -13.90
C ILE A 170 14.34 -3.54 -13.01
N SER A 171 13.20 -3.90 -12.42
CA SER A 171 13.11 -5.11 -11.57
C SER A 171 13.38 -6.41 -12.32
N LEU A 172 13.09 -6.47 -13.63
CA LEU A 172 13.41 -7.63 -14.48
C LEU A 172 14.89 -7.69 -14.85
N LEU A 173 15.57 -6.54 -14.90
CA LEU A 173 17.00 -6.45 -15.23
C LEU A 173 17.90 -6.61 -14.01
N MET A 174 17.41 -6.35 -12.81
CA MET A 174 18.15 -6.57 -11.58
C MET A 174 17.88 -8.00 -11.10
N PRO A 175 18.91 -8.87 -11.04
CA PRO A 175 18.74 -10.18 -10.43
C PRO A 175 18.39 -9.95 -8.94
N PHE A 176 17.17 -10.33 -8.57
CA PHE A 176 16.73 -10.38 -7.18
C PHE A 176 17.58 -11.38 -6.41
N GLY A 177 18.62 -10.91 -5.79
CA GLY A 177 19.64 -11.68 -5.08
C GLY A 177 20.85 -10.84 -4.69
N ALA A 178 20.93 -9.60 -5.20
CA ALA A 178 22.07 -8.72 -4.96
C ALA A 178 22.02 -7.94 -3.63
N PHE A 179 20.94 -8.04 -2.85
CA PHE A 179 20.97 -7.59 -1.46
C PHE A 179 21.58 -8.70 -0.61
N PRO A 180 22.79 -8.50 -0.05
CA PRO A 180 23.44 -9.55 0.72
C PRO A 180 22.57 -9.92 1.93
N PRO A 181 22.25 -11.22 2.14
CA PRO A 181 21.48 -11.67 3.30
C PRO A 181 22.21 -11.46 4.64
N ARG A 182 23.40 -10.83 4.62
CA ARG A 182 24.28 -10.65 5.78
C ARG A 182 23.86 -9.55 6.74
N LEU A 183 22.97 -8.63 6.34
CA LEU A 183 22.54 -7.55 7.24
C LEU A 183 21.47 -8.05 8.24
N HIS A 184 20.61 -8.97 7.79
CA HIS A 184 19.55 -9.52 8.63
C HIS A 184 20.11 -10.44 9.73
N LYS A 185 21.13 -11.24 9.39
CA LYS A 185 21.76 -12.17 10.34
C LYS A 185 22.52 -11.46 11.47
N ARG A 186 23.08 -10.27 11.23
CA ARG A 186 23.78 -9.49 12.26
C ARG A 186 22.86 -8.77 13.25
N LEU A 187 21.62 -8.52 12.88
CA LEU A 187 20.65 -7.89 13.78
C LEU A 187 20.01 -8.96 14.67
N ASP A 188 19.70 -10.13 14.13
CA ASP A 188 19.15 -11.27 14.87
C ASP A 188 20.16 -11.83 15.91
N GLU A 189 21.44 -11.89 15.56
CA GLU A 189 22.49 -12.35 16.48
C GLU A 189 22.78 -11.37 17.63
N ARG A 190 22.41 -10.08 17.48
CA ARG A 190 22.54 -9.09 18.57
C ARG A 190 21.33 -9.05 19.51
N GLU A 191 20.14 -9.39 19.04
CA GLU A 191 18.95 -9.44 19.90
C GLU A 191 18.84 -10.74 20.71
N HIS A 192 19.48 -11.82 20.28
CA HIS A 192 19.45 -13.11 21.00
C HIS A 192 20.69 -13.34 21.89
N GLY A 193 21.66 -12.41 21.88
CA GLY A 193 22.93 -12.55 22.63
C GLY A 193 22.94 -12.10 24.08
N ASP A 194 22.07 -11.18 24.46
CA ASP A 194 22.17 -10.52 25.79
C ASP A 194 20.82 -10.29 26.45
N LEU A 195 20.14 -11.32 26.89
CA LEU A 195 19.12 -11.20 27.97
C LEU A 195 18.73 -12.56 28.56
N VAL A 196 19.75 -13.33 28.97
CA VAL A 196 19.51 -14.35 29.99
C VAL A 196 19.58 -13.63 31.36
N TRP A 197 18.52 -12.96 31.72
CA TRP A 197 18.33 -12.51 33.09
C TRP A 197 17.87 -13.73 33.93
N HIS A 198 18.80 -14.33 34.63
CA HIS A 198 18.50 -15.21 35.79
C HIS A 198 17.78 -14.38 36.85
N HIS A 199 16.46 -14.37 36.85
CA HIS A 199 15.70 -13.93 38.01
C HIS A 199 15.14 -15.17 38.76
N PRO A 200 15.62 -15.45 40.01
CA PRO A 200 15.23 -16.64 40.79
C PRO A 200 13.98 -16.44 41.63
N LEU A 201 12.93 -15.74 41.17
CA LEU A 201 11.76 -15.42 42.02
C LEU A 201 10.37 -15.78 41.44
N PHE A 202 10.26 -16.77 40.55
CA PHE A 202 8.93 -17.31 40.18
C PHE A 202 8.89 -18.85 40.24
N ARG A 203 9.22 -19.37 41.44
CA ARG A 203 8.87 -20.74 41.82
C ARG A 203 7.97 -20.67 43.06
N SER A 204 6.69 -20.69 42.86
CA SER A 204 5.66 -21.09 43.86
C SER A 204 4.32 -20.41 43.54
N ARG A 205 3.47 -21.17 42.89
CA ARG A 205 2.03 -21.32 43.15
C ARG A 205 1.34 -21.84 41.93
N TYR A 206 1.18 -23.15 41.88
CA TYR A 206 -0.03 -23.85 41.49
C TYR A 206 0.24 -25.34 41.80
N LYS A 207 -0.23 -25.75 42.97
CA LYS A 207 -0.68 -27.11 43.22
C LYS A 207 -2.16 -27.12 43.01
#